data_dba5f521a29ddf9dff359831f37a9608
#
_entry.id   dba5f521a29ddf9dff359831f37a9608
#
_cell.length_a   1.000
_cell.length_b   1.000
_cell.length_c   1.000
_cell.angle_alpha   90.00
_cell.angle_beta   90.00
_cell.angle_gamma   90.00
#
_symmetry.space_group_name_H-M   'P 1'
#
loop_
_entity.id
_entity.type
_entity.pdbx_description
1 polymer ?
#
loop_
_entity_poly.entity_id
_entity_poly.type
_entity_poly.pdbx_seq_one_letter_code
_entity_poly.pdbx_strand_id
1 'polypeptide(L)'
;QLSMPLYNTQVYGAIQTTKIASELSDLQYQKTEEQIYFEISNLYYNAQILHHQLAFIDSNLINAERLLKNMQLLNEQLLAKGTDVIKVKMQVSQLTTQKETIKSKYEQVLNALKFAMGISIEQNLQIEPNIQYQNTNEYTPASTLDIRIIKTQNRLLSSELNTLNKTRYLPSLNLVGMYGTTGFGYNGQPASFLDFYPIGFAGIQMSYPLFNGTVTLRKINQKTLELRNNDLQFGLLTEQNNMQVENAKLQREVAKKTVETTTEQIQLALTIYEQTILQQKQGTASLTDVLLADNALREAQQT
;
A
#
# COMPACT_ATOMS: atom_id res chain seq x y z
N GLN A 1 15.47 -47.23 15.25
CA GLN A 1 15.18 -47.38 13.80
C GLN A 1 15.68 -46.13 13.06
N LEU A 2 16.46 -46.33 12.00
CA LEU A 2 16.95 -45.30 11.10
C LEU A 2 16.29 -45.53 9.73
N SER A 3 15.80 -44.46 9.11
CA SER A 3 15.26 -44.51 7.74
C SER A 3 15.78 -43.32 6.95
N MET A 4 16.37 -43.57 5.80
CA MET A 4 16.91 -42.55 4.90
C MET A 4 16.34 -42.76 3.49
N PRO A 5 15.67 -41.79 2.88
CA PRO A 5 15.18 -41.88 1.52
C PRO A 5 16.35 -41.87 0.54
N LEU A 6 16.54 -42.96 -0.21
CA LEU A 6 17.50 -43.03 -1.32
C LEU A 6 16.91 -42.46 -2.61
N TYR A 7 15.65 -42.75 -2.86
CA TYR A 7 14.89 -42.18 -3.97
C TYR A 7 13.43 -41.99 -3.54
N ASN A 8 12.95 -40.75 -3.57
CA ASN A 8 11.58 -40.45 -3.30
C ASN A 8 11.17 -39.20 -4.13
N THR A 9 10.25 -39.43 -5.07
CA THR A 9 9.77 -38.37 -5.97
C THR A 9 9.15 -37.19 -5.21
N GLN A 10 8.51 -37.44 -4.06
CA GLN A 10 7.93 -36.37 -3.25
C GLN A 10 9.01 -35.51 -2.60
N VAL A 11 10.12 -36.10 -2.13
CA VAL A 11 11.25 -35.36 -1.54
C VAL A 11 11.91 -34.48 -2.60
N TYR A 12 12.24 -35.03 -3.75
CA TYR A 12 12.84 -34.25 -4.84
C TYR A 12 11.90 -33.18 -5.39
N GLY A 13 10.61 -33.52 -5.51
CA GLY A 13 9.57 -32.55 -5.87
C GLY A 13 9.43 -31.43 -4.83
N ALA A 14 9.46 -31.77 -3.54
CA ALA A 14 9.41 -30.78 -2.46
C ALA A 14 10.61 -29.83 -2.48
N ILE A 15 11.83 -30.32 -2.76
CA ILE A 15 13.02 -29.46 -2.88
C ILE A 15 12.81 -28.41 -4.00
N GLN A 16 12.33 -28.83 -5.17
CA GLN A 16 12.07 -27.92 -6.28
C GLN A 16 10.94 -26.93 -5.96
N THR A 17 9.86 -27.41 -5.37
CA THR A 17 8.71 -26.61 -4.97
C THR A 17 9.10 -25.57 -3.92
N THR A 18 9.94 -25.95 -2.94
CA THR A 18 10.44 -25.02 -1.91
C THR A 18 11.31 -23.92 -2.49
N LYS A 19 12.15 -24.21 -3.51
CA LYS A 19 12.91 -23.17 -4.22
C LYS A 19 11.99 -22.13 -4.87
N ILE A 20 10.93 -22.58 -5.55
CA ILE A 20 9.96 -21.68 -6.18
C ILE A 20 9.15 -20.93 -5.10
N ALA A 21 8.81 -21.58 -4.00
CA ALA A 21 8.11 -20.93 -2.88
C ALA A 21 8.99 -19.85 -2.21
N SER A 22 10.30 -20.06 -2.11
CA SER A 22 11.23 -19.03 -1.64
C SER A 22 11.29 -17.83 -2.57
N GLU A 23 11.36 -18.06 -3.90
CA GLU A 23 11.27 -16.98 -4.91
C GLU A 23 9.94 -16.22 -4.81
N LEU A 24 8.84 -16.95 -4.59
CA LEU A 24 7.52 -16.33 -4.39
C LEU A 24 7.47 -15.44 -3.16
N SER A 25 8.06 -15.91 -2.05
CA SER A 25 8.14 -15.14 -0.81
C SER A 25 9.00 -13.88 -0.97
N ASP A 26 10.10 -13.96 -1.71
CA ASP A 26 10.93 -12.80 -2.03
C ASP A 26 10.18 -11.75 -2.86
N LEU A 27 9.43 -12.19 -3.89
CA LEU A 27 8.59 -11.29 -4.67
C LEU A 27 7.47 -10.65 -3.83
N GLN A 28 6.89 -11.37 -2.88
CA GLN A 28 5.90 -10.82 -1.94
C GLN A 28 6.52 -9.80 -1.00
N TYR A 29 7.74 -10.04 -0.53
CA TYR A 29 8.50 -9.07 0.25
C TYR A 29 8.74 -7.79 -0.55
N GLN A 30 9.26 -7.89 -1.79
CA GLN A 30 9.46 -6.74 -2.69
C GLN A 30 8.16 -5.97 -2.92
N LYS A 31 7.04 -6.66 -3.11
CA LYS A 31 5.72 -6.02 -3.26
C LYS A 31 5.31 -5.24 -2.01
N THR A 32 5.54 -5.80 -0.83
CA THR A 32 5.25 -5.12 0.44
C THR A 32 6.13 -3.87 0.59
N GLU A 33 7.41 -3.96 0.23
CA GLU A 33 8.34 -2.84 0.21
C GLU A 33 7.86 -1.72 -0.72
N GLU A 34 7.47 -2.04 -1.98
CA GLU A 34 6.90 -1.05 -2.90
C GLU A 34 5.62 -0.40 -2.36
N GLN A 35 4.75 -1.17 -1.71
CA GLN A 35 3.53 -0.65 -1.09
C GLN A 35 3.83 0.34 0.04
N ILE A 36 4.79 0.02 0.90
CA ILE A 36 5.23 0.92 1.98
C ILE A 36 5.84 2.20 1.39
N TYR A 37 6.68 2.10 0.38
CA TYR A 37 7.23 3.27 -0.32
C TYR A 37 6.15 4.16 -0.92
N PHE A 38 5.16 3.56 -1.55
CA PHE A 38 4.04 4.30 -2.12
C PHE A 38 3.20 5.00 -1.04
N GLU A 39 2.92 4.32 0.07
CA GLU A 39 2.18 4.88 1.21
C GLU A 39 2.95 6.05 1.85
N ILE A 40 4.24 5.87 2.14
CA ILE A 40 5.12 6.92 2.70
C ILE A 40 5.15 8.13 1.76
N SER A 41 5.31 7.91 0.45
CA SER A 41 5.34 8.99 -0.55
C SER A 41 4.03 9.77 -0.57
N ASN A 42 2.89 9.09 -0.57
CA ASN A 42 1.58 9.74 -0.53
C ASN A 42 1.36 10.55 0.75
N LEU A 43 1.72 10.01 1.91
CA LEU A 43 1.62 10.70 3.18
C LEU A 43 2.56 11.91 3.23
N TYR A 44 3.76 11.77 2.69
CA TYR A 44 4.75 12.84 2.63
C TYR A 44 4.27 14.03 1.78
N TYR A 45 3.80 13.77 0.55
CA TYR A 45 3.27 14.82 -0.31
C TYR A 45 1.98 15.44 0.26
N ASN A 46 1.12 14.65 0.87
CA ASN A 46 -0.09 15.15 1.53
C ASN A 46 0.28 16.08 2.72
N ALA A 47 1.30 15.73 3.49
CA ALA A 47 1.79 16.59 4.56
C ALA A 47 2.39 17.91 4.02
N GLN A 48 3.13 17.87 2.90
CA GLN A 48 3.62 19.10 2.24
C GLN A 48 2.46 20.01 1.79
N ILE A 49 1.43 19.43 1.16
CA ILE A 49 0.23 20.18 0.75
C ILE A 49 -0.45 20.84 1.96
N LEU A 50 -0.68 20.08 3.04
CA LEU A 50 -1.30 20.61 4.25
C LEU A 50 -0.45 21.69 4.93
N HIS A 51 0.87 21.56 4.90
CA HIS A 51 1.78 22.58 5.39
C HIS A 51 1.66 23.89 4.61
N HIS A 52 1.59 23.84 3.26
CA HIS A 52 1.37 25.01 2.43
C HIS A 52 -0.02 25.62 2.65
N GLN A 53 -1.06 24.78 2.78
CA GLN A 53 -2.42 25.25 3.10
C GLN A 53 -2.46 25.96 4.46
N LEU A 54 -1.72 25.47 5.45
CA LEU A 54 -1.65 26.08 6.76
C LEU A 54 -1.00 27.49 6.69
N ALA A 55 0.13 27.61 6.00
CA ALA A 55 0.81 28.89 5.80
C ALA A 55 -0.07 29.90 5.03
N PHE A 56 -0.81 29.42 4.05
CA PHE A 56 -1.77 30.23 3.29
C PHE A 56 -2.92 30.76 4.17
N ILE A 57 -3.52 29.89 4.99
CA ILE A 57 -4.60 30.31 5.90
C ILE A 57 -4.08 31.26 6.97
N ASP A 58 -2.86 31.06 7.49
CA ASP A 58 -2.24 31.99 8.43
C ASP A 58 -2.11 33.39 7.84
N SER A 59 -1.64 33.51 6.61
CA SER A 59 -1.54 34.77 5.90
C SER A 59 -2.91 35.46 5.72
N ASN A 60 -3.93 34.67 5.35
CA ASN A 60 -5.29 35.19 5.18
C ASN A 60 -5.91 35.62 6.52
N LEU A 61 -5.65 34.88 7.60
CA LEU A 61 -6.13 35.24 8.93
C LEU A 61 -5.54 36.56 9.39
N ILE A 62 -4.21 36.74 9.25
CA ILE A 62 -3.53 38.01 9.57
C ILE A 62 -4.14 39.19 8.79
N ASN A 63 -4.44 39.00 7.50
CA ASN A 63 -5.05 40.04 6.68
C ASN A 63 -6.48 40.34 7.12
N ALA A 64 -7.27 39.31 7.43
CA ALA A 64 -8.67 39.48 7.90
C ALA A 64 -8.73 40.17 9.29
N GLU A 65 -7.82 39.82 10.19
CA GLU A 65 -7.71 40.47 11.51
C GLU A 65 -7.34 41.96 11.36
N ARG A 66 -6.40 42.26 10.47
CA ARG A 66 -6.06 43.68 10.16
C ARG A 66 -7.25 44.43 9.58
N LEU A 67 -8.02 43.82 8.67
CA LEU A 67 -9.24 44.40 8.13
C LEU A 67 -10.28 44.62 9.23
N LEU A 68 -10.46 43.65 10.12
CA LEU A 68 -11.39 43.75 11.25
C LEU A 68 -11.05 44.95 12.13
N LYS A 69 -9.78 45.11 12.48
CA LYS A 69 -9.31 46.24 13.29
C LYS A 69 -9.60 47.60 12.60
N ASN A 70 -9.30 47.69 11.31
CA ASN A 70 -9.59 48.91 10.53
C ASN A 70 -11.08 49.21 10.49
N MET A 71 -11.95 48.20 10.27
CA MET A 71 -13.40 48.36 10.24
C MET A 71 -13.96 48.75 11.59
N GLN A 72 -13.42 48.27 12.70
CA GLN A 72 -13.80 48.69 14.05
C GLN A 72 -13.51 50.18 14.27
N LEU A 73 -12.31 50.66 13.92
CA LEU A 73 -11.94 52.08 14.02
C LEU A 73 -12.81 52.96 13.19
N LEU A 74 -13.15 52.54 11.95
CA LEU A 74 -14.05 53.31 11.09
C LEU A 74 -15.49 53.36 11.62
N ASN A 75 -15.94 52.27 12.24
CA ASN A 75 -17.27 52.23 12.88
C ASN A 75 -17.34 53.13 14.12
N GLU A 76 -16.29 53.18 14.96
CA GLU A 76 -16.19 54.11 16.08
C GLU A 76 -16.25 55.57 15.63
N GLN A 77 -15.75 55.86 14.44
CA GLN A 77 -15.84 57.19 13.81
C GLN A 77 -17.13 57.44 13.02
N LEU A 78 -18.08 56.48 13.08
CA LEU A 78 -19.36 56.50 12.32
C LEU A 78 -19.18 56.52 10.79
N LEU A 79 -18.00 56.09 10.29
CA LEU A 79 -17.66 55.99 8.87
C LEU A 79 -17.93 54.61 8.26
N ALA A 80 -18.20 53.58 9.07
CA ALA A 80 -18.60 52.25 8.64
C ALA A 80 -19.83 51.75 9.39
N LYS A 81 -20.58 50.86 8.77
CA LYS A 81 -21.78 50.25 9.38
C LYS A 81 -21.35 49.12 10.35
N GLY A 82 -22.04 49.00 11.50
CA GLY A 82 -21.82 47.91 12.43
C GLY A 82 -22.01 46.50 11.82
N THR A 83 -22.89 46.38 10.82
CA THR A 83 -23.10 45.14 10.06
C THR A 83 -21.85 44.72 9.26
N ASP A 84 -21.03 45.65 8.81
CA ASP A 84 -19.82 45.38 8.05
C ASP A 84 -18.70 44.86 8.99
N VAL A 85 -18.63 45.40 10.21
CA VAL A 85 -17.74 44.87 11.26
C VAL A 85 -18.13 43.42 11.60
N ILE A 86 -19.44 43.13 11.70
CA ILE A 86 -19.91 41.77 11.99
C ILE A 86 -19.54 40.80 10.86
N LYS A 87 -19.67 41.17 9.60
CA LYS A 87 -19.29 40.37 8.43
C LYS A 87 -17.80 39.99 8.47
N VAL A 88 -16.92 40.99 8.71
CA VAL A 88 -15.48 40.73 8.81
C VAL A 88 -15.13 39.84 10.04
N LYS A 89 -15.82 40.05 11.17
CA LYS A 89 -15.67 39.22 12.33
C LYS A 89 -16.06 37.76 12.07
N MET A 90 -17.15 37.52 11.35
CA MET A 90 -17.53 36.16 10.90
C MET A 90 -16.45 35.54 10.03
N GLN A 91 -15.87 36.29 9.11
CA GLN A 91 -14.79 35.80 8.25
C GLN A 91 -13.54 35.39 9.05
N VAL A 92 -13.13 36.22 10.04
CA VAL A 92 -12.02 35.85 10.97
C VAL A 92 -12.34 34.57 11.70
N SER A 93 -13.57 34.41 12.22
CA SER A 93 -13.99 33.18 12.93
C SER A 93 -13.95 31.95 12.01
N GLN A 94 -14.39 32.07 10.74
CA GLN A 94 -14.34 30.98 9.76
C GLN A 94 -12.90 30.58 9.45
N LEU A 95 -12.00 31.55 9.22
CA LEU A 95 -10.58 31.28 8.96
C LEU A 95 -9.88 30.63 10.16
N THR A 96 -10.21 31.05 11.39
CA THR A 96 -9.69 30.42 12.61
C THR A 96 -10.11 28.95 12.68
N THR A 97 -11.39 28.65 12.42
CA THR A 97 -11.89 27.26 12.40
C THR A 97 -11.21 26.42 11.31
N GLN A 98 -11.04 27.00 10.11
CA GLN A 98 -10.32 26.34 9.02
C GLN A 98 -8.87 26.03 9.40
N LYS A 99 -8.16 27.00 10.01
CA LYS A 99 -6.78 26.82 10.49
C LYS A 99 -6.67 25.64 11.43
N GLU A 100 -7.53 25.60 12.46
CA GLU A 100 -7.51 24.48 13.44
C GLU A 100 -7.81 23.13 12.78
N THR A 101 -8.75 23.11 11.83
CA THR A 101 -9.08 21.88 11.08
C THR A 101 -7.89 21.37 10.25
N ILE A 102 -7.21 22.27 9.51
CA ILE A 102 -6.05 21.89 8.68
C ILE A 102 -4.88 21.51 9.57
N LYS A 103 -4.65 22.23 10.68
CA LYS A 103 -3.62 21.89 11.66
C LYS A 103 -3.82 20.48 12.22
N SER A 104 -5.04 20.15 12.61
CA SER A 104 -5.38 18.80 13.09
C SER A 104 -5.15 17.74 12.02
N LYS A 105 -5.54 17.99 10.76
CA LYS A 105 -5.27 17.07 9.64
C LYS A 105 -3.78 16.89 9.40
N TYR A 106 -2.99 17.97 9.45
CA TYR A 106 -1.54 17.93 9.29
C TYR A 106 -0.90 17.02 10.35
N GLU A 107 -1.25 17.21 11.63
CA GLU A 107 -0.76 16.38 12.72
C GLU A 107 -1.16 14.91 12.56
N GLN A 108 -2.39 14.63 12.10
CA GLN A 108 -2.84 13.25 11.82
C GLN A 108 -2.03 12.61 10.70
N VAL A 109 -1.74 13.33 9.61
CA VAL A 109 -0.91 12.84 8.51
C VAL A 109 0.53 12.64 8.95
N LEU A 110 1.10 13.53 9.79
CA LEU A 110 2.42 13.33 10.39
C LEU A 110 2.47 12.07 11.26
N ASN A 111 1.43 11.81 12.06
CA ASN A 111 1.37 10.61 12.88
C ASN A 111 1.26 9.34 12.03
N ALA A 112 0.46 9.37 10.95
CA ALA A 112 0.39 8.28 9.99
C ALA A 112 1.75 8.04 9.28
N LEU A 113 2.44 9.11 8.91
CA LEU A 113 3.77 9.04 8.30
C LEU A 113 4.80 8.43 9.26
N LYS A 114 4.82 8.87 10.52
CA LYS A 114 5.68 8.28 11.56
C LYS A 114 5.40 6.79 11.72
N PHE A 115 4.14 6.42 11.78
CA PHE A 115 3.74 5.01 11.88
C PHE A 115 4.22 4.18 10.68
N ALA A 116 4.00 4.67 9.44
CA ALA A 116 4.44 3.99 8.21
C ALA A 116 5.97 3.85 8.14
N MET A 117 6.72 4.80 8.70
CA MET A 117 8.19 4.77 8.80
C MET A 117 8.72 3.98 9.99
N GLY A 118 7.86 3.47 10.88
CA GLY A 118 8.27 2.78 12.12
C GLY A 118 8.91 3.69 13.17
N ILE A 119 8.62 5.01 13.12
CA ILE A 119 9.14 6.02 14.06
C ILE A 119 8.13 6.22 15.20
N SER A 120 8.63 6.44 16.42
CA SER A 120 7.75 6.76 17.56
C SER A 120 6.94 8.05 17.32
N ILE A 121 5.67 8.05 17.74
CA ILE A 121 4.77 9.22 17.63
C ILE A 121 5.35 10.43 18.39
N GLU A 122 6.08 10.21 19.47
CA GLU A 122 6.69 11.27 20.28
C GLU A 122 7.90 11.96 19.61
N GLN A 123 8.49 11.32 18.60
CA GLN A 123 9.64 11.88 17.91
C GLN A 123 9.21 13.04 17.01
N ASN A 124 9.94 14.17 17.08
CA ASN A 124 9.64 15.30 16.22
C ASN A 124 10.10 15.01 14.79
N LEU A 125 9.17 15.13 13.84
CA LEU A 125 9.41 14.96 12.40
C LEU A 125 9.20 16.30 11.72
N GLN A 126 10.23 16.80 11.04
CA GLN A 126 10.14 17.98 10.20
C GLN A 126 10.15 17.57 8.74
N ILE A 127 9.24 18.14 7.97
CA ILE A 127 9.09 17.87 6.53
C ILE A 127 9.67 19.04 5.76
N GLU A 128 10.44 18.74 4.70
CA GLU A 128 10.88 19.76 3.74
C GLU A 128 9.66 20.38 3.05
N PRO A 129 9.41 21.69 3.19
CA PRO A 129 8.20 22.31 2.66
C PRO A 129 8.16 22.38 1.13
N ASN A 130 9.31 22.40 0.44
CA ASN A 130 9.38 22.62 -0.99
C ASN A 130 9.00 21.37 -1.79
N ILE A 131 7.90 21.46 -2.56
CA ILE A 131 7.51 20.42 -3.50
C ILE A 131 8.38 20.56 -4.76
N GLN A 132 9.28 19.57 -4.97
CA GLN A 132 10.09 19.51 -6.19
C GLN A 132 9.34 18.68 -7.24
N TYR A 133 8.92 19.33 -8.32
CA TYR A 133 8.35 18.62 -9.46
C TYR A 133 9.48 17.94 -10.25
N GLN A 134 9.50 16.62 -10.23
CA GLN A 134 10.37 15.82 -11.09
C GLN A 134 9.59 15.39 -12.33
N ASN A 135 10.06 15.83 -13.50
CA ASN A 135 9.51 15.35 -14.76
C ASN A 135 10.03 13.93 -14.97
N THR A 136 9.24 12.93 -14.61
CA THR A 136 9.60 11.54 -14.88
C THR A 136 9.47 11.24 -16.36
N ASN A 137 10.50 10.64 -16.94
CA ASN A 137 10.49 10.13 -18.30
C ASN A 137 9.29 9.18 -18.54
N GLU A 138 8.93 9.00 -19.81
CA GLU A 138 7.84 8.11 -20.19
C GLU A 138 7.95 6.75 -19.50
N TYR A 139 6.86 6.34 -18.84
CA TYR A 139 6.76 5.04 -18.21
C TYR A 139 6.78 3.95 -19.27
N THR A 140 7.83 3.15 -19.30
CA THR A 140 7.86 1.88 -20.03
C THR A 140 7.17 0.82 -19.16
N PRO A 141 6.10 0.18 -19.67
CA PRO A 141 5.39 -0.85 -18.90
C PRO A 141 6.31 -2.04 -18.66
N ALA A 142 6.98 -2.07 -17.52
CA ALA A 142 7.67 -3.25 -17.03
C ALA A 142 6.64 -4.23 -16.46
N SER A 143 6.97 -5.53 -16.45
CA SER A 143 6.13 -6.51 -15.76
C SER A 143 6.04 -6.16 -14.29
N THR A 144 4.85 -5.80 -13.81
CA THR A 144 4.62 -5.47 -12.41
C THR A 144 4.94 -6.66 -11.50
N LEU A 145 5.25 -6.41 -10.23
CA LEU A 145 5.49 -7.47 -9.25
C LEU A 145 4.29 -8.41 -9.14
N ASP A 146 3.06 -7.91 -9.26
CA ASP A 146 1.86 -8.74 -9.25
C ASP A 146 1.84 -9.76 -10.39
N ILE A 147 2.24 -9.36 -11.59
CA ILE A 147 2.35 -10.26 -12.75
C ILE A 147 3.48 -11.29 -12.54
N ARG A 148 4.60 -10.87 -11.94
CA ARG A 148 5.70 -11.80 -11.59
C ARG A 148 5.28 -12.79 -10.52
N ILE A 149 4.56 -12.36 -9.49
CA ILE A 149 4.02 -13.21 -8.43
C ILE A 149 3.10 -14.28 -8.99
N ILE A 150 2.12 -13.91 -9.83
CA ILE A 150 1.16 -14.88 -10.38
C ILE A 150 1.83 -15.87 -11.37
N LYS A 151 2.84 -15.44 -12.12
CA LYS A 151 3.67 -16.32 -12.94
C LYS A 151 4.48 -17.32 -12.10
N THR A 152 5.06 -16.86 -10.99
CA THR A 152 5.82 -17.73 -10.08
C THR A 152 4.88 -18.71 -9.36
N GLN A 153 3.66 -18.28 -9.01
CA GLN A 153 2.62 -19.17 -8.47
C GLN A 153 2.18 -20.22 -9.50
N ASN A 154 2.08 -19.87 -10.77
CA ASN A 154 1.83 -20.83 -11.85
C ASN A 154 2.95 -21.90 -11.94
N ARG A 155 4.22 -21.48 -11.87
CA ARG A 155 5.38 -22.39 -11.82
C ARG A 155 5.33 -23.30 -10.59
N LEU A 156 4.91 -22.79 -9.42
CA LEU A 156 4.75 -23.55 -8.20
C LEU A 156 3.71 -24.66 -8.39
N LEU A 157 2.50 -24.31 -8.84
CA LEU A 157 1.42 -25.26 -9.11
C LEU A 157 1.80 -26.31 -10.16
N SER A 158 2.52 -25.88 -11.21
CA SER A 158 3.03 -26.79 -12.25
C SER A 158 4.08 -27.77 -11.69
N SER A 159 4.95 -27.33 -10.78
CA SER A 159 5.93 -28.20 -10.10
C SER A 159 5.24 -29.22 -9.21
N GLU A 160 4.22 -28.81 -8.45
CA GLU A 160 3.42 -29.71 -7.62
C GLU A 160 2.65 -30.75 -8.46
N LEU A 161 2.01 -30.32 -9.55
CA LEU A 161 1.32 -31.19 -10.49
C LEU A 161 2.27 -32.22 -11.11
N ASN A 162 3.45 -31.80 -11.52
CA ASN A 162 4.49 -32.69 -12.06
C ASN A 162 4.95 -33.72 -11.01
N THR A 163 5.11 -33.29 -9.77
CA THR A 163 5.47 -34.17 -8.64
C THR A 163 4.38 -35.22 -8.39
N LEU A 164 3.12 -34.82 -8.38
CA LEU A 164 1.97 -35.75 -8.22
C LEU A 164 1.90 -36.76 -9.38
N ASN A 165 2.11 -36.30 -10.62
CA ASN A 165 2.13 -37.20 -11.78
C ASN A 165 3.27 -38.22 -11.69
N LYS A 166 4.49 -37.79 -11.31
CA LYS A 166 5.63 -38.69 -11.13
C LYS A 166 5.41 -39.68 -9.99
N THR A 167 4.85 -39.24 -8.85
CA THR A 167 4.59 -40.09 -7.68
C THR A 167 3.58 -41.21 -8.02
N ARG A 168 2.72 -41.03 -8.99
CA ARG A 168 1.77 -42.04 -9.45
C ARG A 168 2.45 -43.26 -10.10
N TYR A 169 3.59 -43.03 -10.78
CA TYR A 169 4.24 -44.04 -11.62
C TYR A 169 5.60 -44.48 -11.14
N LEU A 170 6.20 -43.83 -10.14
CA LEU A 170 7.55 -44.13 -9.67
C LEU A 170 7.54 -44.69 -8.24
N PRO A 171 8.28 -45.75 -7.97
CA PRO A 171 8.44 -46.29 -6.61
C PRO A 171 9.28 -45.35 -5.75
N SER A 172 9.15 -45.47 -4.42
CA SER A 172 10.09 -44.90 -3.46
C SER A 172 11.04 -45.99 -2.94
N LEU A 173 12.33 -45.62 -2.72
CA LEU A 173 13.37 -46.45 -2.17
C LEU A 173 13.92 -45.81 -0.89
N ASN A 174 13.90 -46.56 0.21
CA ASN A 174 14.43 -46.10 1.47
C ASN A 174 15.51 -47.09 1.96
N LEU A 175 16.62 -46.57 2.48
CA LEU A 175 17.54 -47.34 3.31
C LEU A 175 16.96 -47.38 4.72
N VAL A 176 16.75 -48.57 5.24
CA VAL A 176 16.24 -48.79 6.60
C VAL A 176 17.24 -49.55 7.42
N GLY A 177 17.43 -49.15 8.67
CA GLY A 177 18.26 -49.85 9.63
C GLY A 177 17.57 -49.83 10.98
N MET A 178 17.64 -50.96 11.66
CA MET A 178 17.16 -51.11 13.02
C MET A 178 18.18 -51.88 13.83
N TYR A 179 18.42 -51.40 15.03
CA TYR A 179 19.17 -52.12 16.06
C TYR A 179 18.41 -52.02 17.36
N GLY A 180 18.29 -53.14 18.06
CA GLY A 180 17.55 -53.22 19.30
C GLY A 180 17.77 -54.59 20.01
N THR A 181 17.01 -54.82 21.02
CA THR A 181 16.99 -56.09 21.75
C THR A 181 15.57 -56.67 21.71
N THR A 182 15.47 -57.96 21.49
CA THR A 182 14.21 -58.71 21.56
C THR A 182 14.29 -59.73 22.68
N GLY A 183 13.31 -59.68 23.59
CA GLY A 183 13.19 -60.63 24.68
C GLY A 183 12.16 -61.71 24.34
N PHE A 184 12.47 -62.97 24.60
CA PHE A 184 11.54 -64.07 24.49
C PHE A 184 11.33 -64.68 25.86
N GLY A 185 10.07 -64.91 26.27
CA GLY A 185 9.72 -65.54 27.53
C GLY A 185 8.42 -66.36 27.39
N TYR A 186 8.38 -67.49 28.11
CA TYR A 186 7.22 -68.34 28.21
C TYR A 186 6.59 -68.27 29.60
N ASN A 187 5.28 -68.20 29.68
CA ASN A 187 4.50 -68.02 30.90
C ASN A 187 4.63 -69.13 31.97
N GLY A 188 5.41 -70.15 31.69
CA GLY A 188 5.58 -71.31 32.57
C GLY A 188 6.98 -71.53 33.20
N GLN A 189 7.95 -70.67 32.91
CA GLN A 189 9.32 -70.79 33.47
C GLN A 189 9.85 -69.47 34.02
N PRO A 190 9.72 -69.19 35.30
CA PRO A 190 10.06 -67.85 35.88
C PRO A 190 11.56 -67.53 35.86
N ALA A 191 12.47 -68.49 35.68
CA ALA A 191 13.92 -68.27 35.73
C ALA A 191 14.52 -67.80 34.39
N SER A 192 13.86 -67.97 33.26
CA SER A 192 14.35 -67.59 31.91
C SER A 192 13.50 -66.47 31.21
N PHE A 193 12.74 -65.80 31.97
CA PHE A 193 11.73 -64.81 31.43
C PHE A 193 12.35 -63.55 30.82
N LEU A 194 13.63 -63.28 30.99
CA LEU A 194 14.29 -62.03 30.59
C LEU A 194 15.56 -62.26 29.73
N ASP A 195 15.55 -63.23 28.85
CA ASP A 195 16.61 -63.34 27.85
C ASP A 195 16.42 -62.39 26.72
N PHE A 196 17.27 -61.33 26.71
CA PHE A 196 17.30 -60.35 25.66
C PHE A 196 18.39 -60.65 24.64
N TYR A 197 18.01 -60.77 23.40
CA TYR A 197 18.92 -61.00 22.29
C TYR A 197 19.07 -59.75 21.46
N PRO A 198 20.30 -59.28 21.12
CA PRO A 198 20.50 -58.19 20.21
C PRO A 198 20.01 -58.58 18.82
N ILE A 199 19.19 -57.76 18.23
CA ILE A 199 18.74 -57.91 16.86
C ILE A 199 19.07 -56.66 16.08
N GLY A 200 19.65 -56.80 14.89
CA GLY A 200 19.95 -55.70 13.99
C GLY A 200 19.74 -56.11 12.56
N PHE A 201 19.19 -55.25 11.78
CA PHE A 201 19.14 -55.42 10.33
C PHE A 201 19.35 -54.09 9.63
N ALA A 202 19.89 -54.16 8.41
CA ALA A 202 19.94 -53.07 7.46
C ALA A 202 19.46 -53.61 6.10
N GLY A 203 18.71 -52.79 5.38
CA GLY A 203 18.16 -53.23 4.10
C GLY A 203 17.60 -52.10 3.28
N ILE A 204 17.22 -52.37 2.06
CA ILE A 204 16.57 -51.44 1.16
C ILE A 204 15.06 -51.82 1.10
N GLN A 205 14.23 -50.86 1.43
CA GLN A 205 12.78 -50.98 1.34
C GLN A 205 12.31 -50.26 0.08
N MET A 206 11.65 -50.99 -0.81
CA MET A 206 10.94 -50.42 -1.99
C MET A 206 9.44 -50.38 -1.72
N SER A 207 8.82 -49.23 -1.95
CA SER A 207 7.37 -49.06 -1.83
C SER A 207 6.80 -48.53 -3.16
N TYR A 208 5.80 -49.23 -3.69
CA TYR A 208 5.11 -48.87 -4.91
C TYR A 208 3.60 -48.94 -4.69
N PRO A 209 2.87 -47.82 -4.84
CA PRO A 209 1.41 -47.77 -4.65
C PRO A 209 0.69 -48.39 -5.85
N LEU A 210 0.22 -49.63 -5.75
CA LEU A 210 -0.57 -50.28 -6.80
C LEU A 210 -1.98 -49.66 -6.94
N PHE A 211 -2.63 -49.38 -5.81
CA PHE A 211 -3.93 -48.78 -5.74
C PHE A 211 -4.09 -47.93 -4.47
N ASN A 212 -4.53 -46.69 -4.62
CA ASN A 212 -4.76 -45.73 -3.51
C ASN A 212 -6.14 -45.11 -3.51
N GLY A 213 -7.16 -45.85 -4.01
CA GLY A 213 -8.55 -45.37 -4.01
C GLY A 213 -8.79 -44.10 -4.83
N THR A 214 -8.03 -43.86 -5.88
CA THR A 214 -8.11 -42.66 -6.75
C THR A 214 -7.68 -41.33 -6.08
N VAL A 215 -7.14 -41.35 -4.87
CA VAL A 215 -6.75 -40.12 -4.15
C VAL A 215 -5.75 -39.28 -4.95
N THR A 216 -4.70 -39.91 -5.52
CA THR A 216 -3.72 -39.19 -6.33
C THR A 216 -4.34 -38.59 -7.59
N LEU A 217 -5.27 -39.29 -8.23
CA LEU A 217 -5.98 -38.79 -9.42
C LEU A 217 -6.84 -37.54 -9.08
N ARG A 218 -7.54 -37.59 -7.96
CA ARG A 218 -8.34 -36.44 -7.49
C ARG A 218 -7.47 -35.23 -7.17
N LYS A 219 -6.32 -35.45 -6.55
CA LYS A 219 -5.33 -34.37 -6.28
C LYS A 219 -4.77 -33.78 -7.58
N ILE A 220 -4.48 -34.61 -8.59
CA ILE A 220 -4.05 -34.15 -9.93
C ILE A 220 -5.15 -33.28 -10.56
N ASN A 221 -6.40 -33.74 -10.54
CA ASN A 221 -7.52 -32.96 -11.09
C ASN A 221 -7.70 -31.62 -10.35
N GLN A 222 -7.62 -31.63 -9.01
CA GLN A 222 -7.67 -30.43 -8.20
C GLN A 222 -6.55 -29.44 -8.60
N LYS A 223 -5.30 -29.90 -8.68
CA LYS A 223 -4.16 -29.05 -9.07
C LYS A 223 -4.28 -28.55 -10.52
N THR A 224 -4.85 -29.31 -11.41
CA THR A 224 -5.14 -28.88 -12.78
C THR A 224 -6.18 -27.74 -12.81
N LEU A 225 -7.20 -27.81 -11.97
CA LEU A 225 -8.19 -26.73 -11.83
C LEU A 225 -7.59 -25.50 -11.18
N GLU A 226 -6.75 -25.65 -10.15
CA GLU A 226 -6.01 -24.54 -9.52
C GLU A 226 -5.11 -23.83 -10.54
N LEU A 227 -4.40 -24.58 -11.39
CA LEU A 227 -3.57 -24.05 -12.46
C LEU A 227 -4.41 -23.23 -13.47
N ARG A 228 -5.55 -23.80 -13.90
CA ARG A 228 -6.45 -23.10 -14.82
C ARG A 228 -7.02 -21.81 -14.21
N ASN A 229 -7.37 -21.83 -12.93
CA ASN A 229 -7.80 -20.63 -12.22
C ASN A 229 -6.68 -19.57 -12.16
N ASN A 230 -5.45 -20.01 -11.91
CA ASN A 230 -4.28 -19.11 -11.92
C ASN A 230 -4.04 -18.49 -13.29
N ASP A 231 -4.20 -19.24 -14.38
CA ASP A 231 -4.08 -18.72 -15.76
C ASP A 231 -5.17 -17.67 -16.05
N LEU A 232 -6.41 -17.89 -15.60
CA LEU A 232 -7.48 -16.89 -15.72
C LEU A 232 -7.18 -15.63 -14.90
N GLN A 233 -6.69 -15.79 -13.69
CA GLN A 233 -6.27 -14.67 -12.83
C GLN A 233 -5.10 -13.88 -13.47
N PHE A 234 -4.15 -14.58 -14.11
CA PHE A 234 -3.06 -13.92 -14.84
C PHE A 234 -3.60 -13.04 -15.99
N GLY A 235 -4.55 -13.55 -16.77
CA GLY A 235 -5.22 -12.77 -17.81
C GLY A 235 -5.93 -11.55 -17.26
N LEU A 236 -6.76 -11.74 -16.23
CA LEU A 236 -7.49 -10.66 -15.57
C LEU A 236 -6.54 -9.58 -15.01
N LEU A 237 -5.49 -9.99 -14.32
CA LEU A 237 -4.52 -9.06 -13.72
C LEU A 237 -3.75 -8.27 -14.77
N THR A 238 -3.44 -8.90 -15.91
CA THR A 238 -2.76 -8.23 -17.03
C THR A 238 -3.64 -7.12 -17.60
N GLU A 239 -4.93 -7.40 -17.85
CA GLU A 239 -5.88 -6.41 -18.35
C GLU A 239 -6.15 -5.30 -17.33
N GLN A 240 -6.27 -5.66 -16.05
CA GLN A 240 -6.42 -4.69 -14.97
C GLN A 240 -5.20 -3.74 -14.89
N ASN A 241 -3.99 -4.27 -15.02
CA ASN A 241 -2.78 -3.45 -15.04
C ASN A 241 -2.76 -2.49 -16.24
N ASN A 242 -3.12 -2.97 -17.45
CA ASN A 242 -3.21 -2.15 -18.64
C ASN A 242 -4.23 -1.00 -18.44
N MET A 243 -5.40 -1.32 -17.91
CA MET A 243 -6.43 -0.31 -17.58
C MET A 243 -5.92 0.72 -16.56
N GLN A 244 -5.22 0.28 -15.51
CA GLN A 244 -4.67 1.20 -14.50
C GLN A 244 -3.63 2.14 -15.10
N VAL A 245 -2.76 1.65 -15.97
CA VAL A 245 -1.75 2.46 -16.67
C VAL A 245 -2.41 3.52 -17.54
N GLU A 246 -3.41 3.14 -18.35
CA GLU A 246 -4.13 4.10 -19.20
C GLU A 246 -4.89 5.13 -18.38
N ASN A 247 -5.56 4.72 -17.31
CA ASN A 247 -6.25 5.65 -16.40
C ASN A 247 -5.26 6.62 -15.73
N ALA A 248 -4.08 6.14 -15.33
CA ALA A 248 -3.04 7.00 -14.73
C ALA A 248 -2.52 8.04 -15.73
N LYS A 249 -2.35 7.66 -17.02
CA LYS A 249 -1.98 8.61 -18.09
C LYS A 249 -3.04 9.69 -18.26
N LEU A 250 -4.31 9.31 -18.33
CA LEU A 250 -5.43 10.25 -18.45
C LEU A 250 -5.50 11.20 -17.24
N GLN A 251 -5.36 10.67 -16.02
CA GLN A 251 -5.32 11.49 -14.81
C GLN A 251 -4.15 12.47 -14.81
N ARG A 252 -2.98 12.06 -15.27
CA ARG A 252 -1.81 12.94 -15.40
C ARG A 252 -2.06 14.10 -16.38
N GLU A 253 -2.66 13.82 -17.53
CA GLU A 253 -3.00 14.87 -18.52
C GLU A 253 -4.04 15.85 -17.97
N VAL A 254 -5.06 15.36 -17.29
CA VAL A 254 -6.06 16.21 -16.62
C VAL A 254 -5.38 17.05 -15.54
N ALA A 255 -4.52 16.47 -14.70
CA ALA A 255 -3.82 17.19 -13.64
C ALA A 255 -2.94 18.32 -14.21
N LYS A 256 -2.19 18.07 -15.29
CA LYS A 256 -1.42 19.12 -15.97
C LYS A 256 -2.29 20.28 -16.42
N LYS A 257 -3.38 19.97 -17.12
CA LYS A 257 -4.31 20.98 -17.61
C LYS A 257 -4.97 21.75 -16.46
N THR A 258 -5.28 21.07 -15.37
CA THR A 258 -5.83 21.69 -14.16
C THR A 258 -4.85 22.70 -13.58
N VAL A 259 -3.56 22.36 -13.45
CA VAL A 259 -2.52 23.29 -12.96
C VAL A 259 -2.43 24.55 -13.84
N GLU A 260 -2.42 24.39 -15.17
CA GLU A 260 -2.39 25.53 -16.11
C GLU A 260 -3.62 26.42 -15.91
N THR A 261 -4.83 25.84 -15.95
CA THR A 261 -6.09 26.57 -15.83
C THR A 261 -6.22 27.25 -14.46
N THR A 262 -5.84 26.56 -13.37
CA THR A 262 -5.92 27.13 -12.02
C THR A 262 -4.92 28.27 -11.84
N THR A 263 -3.75 28.18 -12.45
CA THR A 263 -2.76 29.28 -12.44
C THR A 263 -3.33 30.54 -13.11
N GLU A 264 -3.99 30.40 -14.26
CA GLU A 264 -4.68 31.51 -14.92
C GLU A 264 -5.82 32.07 -14.06
N GLN A 265 -6.63 31.21 -13.44
CA GLN A 265 -7.73 31.63 -12.55
C GLN A 265 -7.23 32.41 -11.36
N ILE A 266 -6.12 32.02 -10.73
CA ILE A 266 -5.50 32.76 -9.63
C ILE A 266 -5.08 34.14 -10.09
N GLN A 267 -4.46 34.29 -11.26
CA GLN A 267 -4.02 35.56 -11.79
C GLN A 267 -5.22 36.50 -12.10
N LEU A 268 -6.27 35.96 -12.66
CA LEU A 268 -7.52 36.74 -12.94
C LEU A 268 -8.20 37.15 -11.63
N ALA A 269 -8.33 36.24 -10.66
CA ALA A 269 -8.93 36.53 -9.37
C ALA A 269 -8.13 37.58 -8.58
N LEU A 270 -6.80 37.53 -8.65
CA LEU A 270 -5.93 38.55 -8.05
C LEU A 270 -6.15 39.93 -8.68
N THR A 271 -6.22 39.98 -10.00
CA THR A 271 -6.50 41.24 -10.74
C THR A 271 -7.85 41.86 -10.35
N ILE A 272 -8.89 41.02 -10.25
CA ILE A 272 -10.22 41.45 -9.81
C ILE A 272 -10.15 41.98 -8.37
N TYR A 273 -9.50 41.29 -7.47
CA TYR A 273 -9.35 41.69 -6.08
C TYR A 273 -8.64 43.04 -5.94
N GLU A 274 -7.52 43.24 -6.62
CA GLU A 274 -6.75 44.50 -6.61
C GLU A 274 -7.57 45.67 -7.17
N GLN A 275 -8.28 45.46 -8.30
CA GLN A 275 -9.15 46.46 -8.87
C GLN A 275 -10.31 46.86 -7.94
N THR A 276 -10.93 45.85 -7.29
CA THR A 276 -12.03 46.08 -6.36
C THR A 276 -11.58 46.88 -5.13
N ILE A 277 -10.37 46.61 -4.62
CA ILE A 277 -9.77 47.41 -3.54
C ILE A 277 -9.56 48.85 -3.97
N LEU A 278 -9.07 49.12 -5.19
CA LEU A 278 -8.89 50.48 -5.72
C LEU A 278 -10.23 51.19 -5.85
N GLN A 279 -11.24 50.53 -6.35
CA GLN A 279 -12.61 51.09 -6.47
C GLN A 279 -13.21 51.39 -5.09
N GLN A 280 -12.99 50.54 -4.09
CA GLN A 280 -13.42 50.80 -2.72
C GLN A 280 -12.75 52.06 -2.14
N LYS A 281 -11.43 52.23 -2.35
CA LYS A 281 -10.73 53.46 -1.93
C LYS A 281 -11.27 54.71 -2.59
N GLN A 282 -11.81 54.60 -3.81
CA GLN A 282 -12.45 55.67 -4.56
C GLN A 282 -13.92 55.86 -4.19
N GLY A 283 -14.48 55.01 -3.33
CA GLY A 283 -15.88 55.07 -2.92
C GLY A 283 -16.89 54.51 -3.95
N THR A 284 -16.40 53.85 -5.01
CA THR A 284 -17.22 53.27 -6.10
C THR A 284 -17.57 51.81 -5.90
N ALA A 285 -16.89 51.09 -5.03
CA ALA A 285 -17.22 49.71 -4.63
C ALA A 285 -17.51 49.59 -3.12
N SER A 286 -18.42 48.71 -2.76
CA SER A 286 -18.74 48.40 -1.37
C SER A 286 -17.73 47.45 -0.72
N LEU A 287 -17.72 47.42 0.64
CA LEU A 287 -16.95 46.37 1.35
C LEU A 287 -17.41 44.97 0.95
N THR A 288 -18.70 44.78 0.67
CA THR A 288 -19.23 43.48 0.25
C THR A 288 -18.58 42.99 -1.05
N ASP A 289 -18.35 43.93 -2.01
CA ASP A 289 -17.69 43.59 -3.27
C ASP A 289 -16.24 43.18 -3.05
N VAL A 290 -15.52 43.84 -2.14
CA VAL A 290 -14.14 43.44 -1.76
C VAL A 290 -14.13 42.06 -1.10
N LEU A 291 -15.07 41.76 -0.20
CA LEU A 291 -15.17 40.47 0.45
C LEU A 291 -15.50 39.34 -0.55
N LEU A 292 -16.34 39.63 -1.55
CA LEU A 292 -16.64 38.65 -2.61
C LEU A 292 -15.40 38.38 -3.48
N ALA A 293 -14.68 39.43 -3.88
CA ALA A 293 -13.46 39.29 -4.66
C ALA A 293 -12.34 38.57 -3.88
N ASP A 294 -12.20 38.86 -2.59
CA ASP A 294 -11.27 38.17 -1.71
C ASP A 294 -11.62 36.67 -1.55
N ASN A 295 -12.90 36.34 -1.39
CA ASN A 295 -13.34 34.94 -1.33
C ASN A 295 -13.08 34.20 -2.65
N ALA A 296 -13.34 34.83 -3.80
CA ALA A 296 -13.05 34.24 -5.10
C ALA A 296 -11.55 33.97 -5.31
N LEU A 297 -10.69 34.91 -4.89
CA LEU A 297 -9.23 34.72 -4.93
C LEU A 297 -8.80 33.56 -4.04
N ARG A 298 -9.34 33.46 -2.83
CA ARG A 298 -9.02 32.34 -1.92
C ARG A 298 -9.49 31.00 -2.46
N GLU A 299 -10.68 30.95 -3.05
CA GLU A 299 -11.20 29.74 -3.69
C GLU A 299 -10.28 29.29 -4.82
N ALA A 300 -9.87 30.23 -5.70
CA ALA A 300 -8.92 29.94 -6.77
C ALA A 300 -7.54 29.45 -6.25
N GLN A 301 -7.09 29.94 -5.10
CA GLN A 301 -5.81 29.54 -4.49
C GLN A 301 -5.88 28.23 -3.69
N GLN A 302 -7.06 27.76 -3.32
CA GLN A 302 -7.26 26.50 -2.60
C GLN A 302 -7.49 25.29 -3.52
N THR A 303 -7.82 25.53 -4.78
CA THR A 303 -8.03 24.49 -5.80
C THR A 303 -6.72 23.95 -6.34
#